data_4019fbcd6c3c337b5047c7bf7a4c51cb
#
_entry.id   4019fbcd6c3c337b5047c7bf7a4c51cb
#
_cell.length_a   1.000
_cell.length_b   1.000
_cell.length_c   1.000
_cell.angle_alpha   90.00
_cell.angle_beta   90.00
_cell.angle_gamma   90.00
#
_symmetry.space_group_name_H-M   'P 1'
#
loop_
_entity.id
_entity.type
_entity.pdbx_description
1 polymer ?
#
loop_
_entity_poly.entity_id
_entity_poly.type
_entity_poly.pdbx_seq_one_letter_code
_entity_poly.pdbx_strand_id
1 'polypeptide(L)'
;LVDQLWYENWLELHQLKLETSFKKEFDELLKDYVGRPTPLYFASRLSDKYNTKIYLKREDLCHTGAHKINNTIGQILLAKKLGKTRIIAETGAGQHGVATATVCALMGIECIIYMGEIDISRQAPNVARMKMLGAEVRPATSGSKTLKDATNEAIRDWINNPIDTHYIIGSVVGPHPYPDMVARFQSVIGNEVMNQLETLEGTKDPNYVIACVGGGSNAAGLFYPYLDNNNVNIICVEAAGKGIKSGKSAATSILGKQGIIHGSKTLLMQSKDGQITEPYSISAGLDYPGIGPMHANLYKSKRGEFYSINDAEAMDWGLNLSRLEGIIPAIETSHAFAVLDKKEFKKNDVLVFNCSGRGDKDLDTYIDYFKL
;
A
#
# COMPACT_ATOMS: atom_id res chain seq x y z
N LEU A 1 0.14 -5.59 28.89
CA LEU A 1 0.58 -4.25 29.37
C LEU A 1 0.90 -3.32 28.19
N VAL A 2 1.70 -3.74 27.20
CA VAL A 2 2.01 -2.95 26.00
C VAL A 2 0.75 -2.72 25.16
N ASP A 3 -0.10 -3.73 25.02
CA ASP A 3 -1.38 -3.64 24.29
C ASP A 3 -2.40 -2.73 24.97
N GLN A 4 -2.39 -2.65 26.29
CA GLN A 4 -3.31 -1.85 27.08
C GLN A 4 -2.93 -0.35 27.06
N LEU A 5 -1.65 -0.04 27.22
CA LEU A 5 -1.11 1.32 27.07
C LEU A 5 -1.29 1.84 25.63
N TRP A 6 -1.15 0.94 24.64
CA TRP A 6 -1.39 1.24 23.23
C TRP A 6 -2.87 1.51 22.94
N TYR A 7 -3.77 0.69 23.50
CA TYR A 7 -5.21 0.83 23.34
C TYR A 7 -5.74 2.10 24.01
N GLU A 8 -5.26 2.42 25.21
CA GLU A 8 -5.60 3.65 25.92
C GLU A 8 -5.09 4.89 25.17
N ASN A 9 -3.85 4.88 24.72
CA ASN A 9 -3.31 5.92 23.87
C ASN A 9 -4.06 6.04 22.52
N TRP A 10 -4.47 4.91 21.93
CA TRP A 10 -5.25 4.93 20.69
C TRP A 10 -6.68 5.44 20.91
N LEU A 11 -7.31 5.14 22.05
CA LEU A 11 -8.61 5.72 22.43
C LEU A 11 -8.50 7.23 22.65
N GLU A 12 -7.47 7.69 23.31
CA GLU A 12 -7.15 9.11 23.41
C GLU A 12 -6.92 9.72 22.03
N LEU A 13 -6.18 9.05 21.15
CA LEU A 13 -5.94 9.48 19.78
C LEU A 13 -7.20 9.40 18.90
N HIS A 14 -8.12 8.48 19.19
CA HIS A 14 -9.44 8.44 18.55
C HIS A 14 -10.32 9.61 18.99
N GLN A 15 -10.17 10.04 20.24
CA GLN A 15 -10.74 11.28 20.77
C GLN A 15 -9.99 12.50 20.22
N LEU A 16 -8.66 12.46 20.05
CA LEU A 16 -7.84 13.48 19.38
C LEU A 16 -8.18 13.64 17.88
N LYS A 17 -8.83 12.68 17.25
CA LYS A 17 -9.47 12.86 15.93
C LYS A 17 -10.48 13.98 15.90
N LEU A 18 -11.08 14.28 17.04
CA LEU A 18 -12.01 15.37 17.23
C LEU A 18 -11.27 16.68 17.58
N GLU A 19 -9.97 16.62 17.87
CA GLU A 19 -9.18 17.84 18.03
C GLU A 19 -9.01 18.51 16.68
N THR A 20 -9.68 19.63 16.53
CA THR A 20 -9.63 20.52 15.37
C THR A 20 -8.18 20.82 14.95
N SER A 21 -7.24 20.84 15.91
CA SER A 21 -5.82 21.10 15.68
C SER A 21 -5.09 19.98 14.94
N PHE A 22 -5.27 18.70 15.32
CA PHE A 22 -4.65 17.57 14.63
C PHE A 22 -5.14 17.46 13.19
N LYS A 23 -6.46 17.53 13.03
CA LYS A 23 -7.07 17.46 11.69
C LYS A 23 -6.58 18.60 10.81
N LYS A 24 -6.49 19.81 11.35
CA LYS A 24 -5.99 20.98 10.61
C LYS A 24 -4.53 20.77 10.17
N GLU A 25 -3.63 20.39 11.08
CA GLU A 25 -2.21 20.14 10.76
C GLU A 25 -2.06 19.01 9.75
N PHE A 26 -2.86 17.93 9.87
CA PHE A 26 -2.87 16.82 8.91
C PHE A 26 -3.33 17.27 7.52
N ASP A 27 -4.45 17.99 7.43
CA ASP A 27 -5.01 18.48 6.17
C ASP A 27 -4.06 19.49 5.49
N GLU A 28 -3.41 20.39 6.26
CA GLU A 28 -2.41 21.34 5.77
C GLU A 28 -1.19 20.62 5.19
N LEU A 29 -0.63 19.61 5.89
CA LEU A 29 0.49 18.85 5.39
C LEU A 29 0.12 18.00 4.16
N LEU A 30 -1.07 17.43 4.13
CA LEU A 30 -1.55 16.72 2.95
C LEU A 30 -1.64 17.65 1.74
N LYS A 31 -2.12 18.87 1.92
CA LYS A 31 -2.26 19.87 0.87
C LYS A 31 -0.89 20.42 0.44
N ASP A 32 -0.17 21.02 1.37
CA ASP A 32 0.97 21.90 1.05
C ASP A 32 2.29 21.12 0.92
N TYR A 33 2.41 19.96 1.56
CA TYR A 33 3.63 19.12 1.52
C TYR A 33 3.47 17.89 0.64
N VAL A 34 2.35 17.17 0.74
CA VAL A 34 2.10 15.97 -0.08
C VAL A 34 1.64 16.31 -1.48
N GLY A 35 0.99 17.46 -1.68
CA GLY A 35 0.48 17.91 -2.98
C GLY A 35 -0.92 17.39 -3.31
N ARG A 36 -1.77 17.27 -2.28
CA ARG A 36 -3.17 16.83 -2.44
C ARG A 36 -4.14 17.99 -2.69
N PRO A 37 -5.32 17.76 -3.36
CA PRO A 37 -5.77 16.46 -3.89
C PRO A 37 -4.97 16.02 -5.12
N THR A 38 -4.69 14.70 -5.21
CA THR A 38 -4.11 14.14 -6.43
C THR A 38 -5.15 14.10 -7.55
N PRO A 39 -4.74 14.25 -8.83
CA PRO A 39 -5.69 14.23 -9.94
C PRO A 39 -6.46 12.90 -10.03
N LEU A 40 -7.73 12.97 -10.43
CA LEU A 40 -8.49 11.89 -11.00
C LEU A 40 -8.46 12.07 -12.53
N TYR A 41 -7.52 11.39 -13.18
CA TYR A 41 -7.23 11.55 -14.61
C TYR A 41 -8.10 10.64 -15.46
N PHE A 42 -8.81 11.19 -16.42
CA PHE A 42 -9.55 10.40 -17.41
C PHE A 42 -8.57 9.84 -18.46
N ALA A 43 -8.40 8.53 -18.48
CA ALA A 43 -7.50 7.82 -19.38
C ALA A 43 -8.20 7.58 -20.73
N SER A 44 -8.15 8.56 -21.61
CA SER A 44 -8.95 8.57 -22.85
C SER A 44 -8.61 7.41 -23.78
N ARG A 45 -7.32 7.14 -24.03
CA ARG A 45 -6.91 6.07 -24.95
C ARG A 45 -7.21 4.67 -24.38
N LEU A 46 -7.10 4.51 -23.06
CA LEU A 46 -7.55 3.27 -22.39
C LEU A 46 -9.08 3.14 -22.48
N SER A 47 -9.81 4.21 -22.22
CA SER A 47 -11.28 4.23 -22.29
C SER A 47 -11.78 3.86 -23.68
N ASP A 48 -11.17 4.42 -24.73
CA ASP A 48 -11.50 4.09 -26.12
C ASP A 48 -11.19 2.62 -26.44
N LYS A 49 -10.01 2.12 -26.01
CA LYS A 49 -9.58 0.73 -26.26
C LYS A 49 -10.52 -0.29 -25.64
N TYR A 50 -11.00 -0.05 -24.42
CA TYR A 50 -11.87 -0.96 -23.69
C TYR A 50 -13.36 -0.61 -23.75
N ASN A 51 -13.72 0.47 -24.50
CA ASN A 51 -15.09 0.95 -24.67
C ASN A 51 -15.83 1.12 -23.34
N THR A 52 -15.13 1.68 -22.33
CA THR A 52 -15.64 1.95 -20.98
C THR A 52 -14.94 3.18 -20.40
N LYS A 53 -15.49 3.83 -19.38
CA LYS A 53 -14.86 5.03 -18.78
C LYS A 53 -13.82 4.62 -17.75
N ILE A 54 -12.56 4.96 -17.96
CA ILE A 54 -11.44 4.61 -17.09
C ILE A 54 -10.81 5.87 -16.50
N TYR A 55 -10.82 5.96 -15.18
CA TYR A 55 -10.19 7.01 -14.40
C TYR A 55 -9.02 6.46 -13.60
N LEU A 56 -7.92 7.21 -13.55
CA LEU A 56 -6.74 6.91 -12.77
C LEU A 56 -6.62 7.88 -11.60
N LYS A 57 -6.71 7.38 -10.37
CA LYS A 57 -6.37 8.16 -9.18
C LYS A 57 -4.86 8.21 -9.05
N ARG A 58 -4.25 9.37 -9.29
CA ARG A 58 -2.82 9.59 -9.52
C ARG A 58 -2.03 9.73 -8.23
N GLU A 59 -1.99 8.67 -7.40
CA GLU A 59 -1.19 8.64 -6.17
C GLU A 59 0.33 8.58 -6.44
N ASP A 60 0.71 8.24 -7.66
CA ASP A 60 2.09 8.34 -8.17
C ASP A 60 2.62 9.78 -8.23
N LEU A 61 1.74 10.79 -8.17
CA LEU A 61 2.09 12.21 -8.15
C LEU A 61 2.23 12.78 -6.73
N CYS A 62 1.92 12.01 -5.69
CA CYS A 62 2.21 12.43 -4.31
C CYS A 62 3.70 12.70 -4.11
N HIS A 63 4.04 13.60 -3.19
CA HIS A 63 5.40 13.70 -2.69
C HIS A 63 5.93 12.30 -2.29
N THR A 64 7.19 11.98 -2.64
CA THR A 64 7.83 10.65 -2.61
C THR A 64 7.43 9.68 -3.72
N GLY A 65 6.45 10.02 -4.56
CA GLY A 65 6.08 9.25 -5.76
C GLY A 65 5.17 8.04 -5.51
N ALA A 66 4.47 7.99 -4.37
CA ALA A 66 3.53 6.94 -4.03
C ALA A 66 2.58 7.34 -2.89
N HIS A 67 1.47 6.60 -2.74
CA HIS A 67 0.45 6.78 -1.68
C HIS A 67 0.98 6.67 -0.24
N LYS A 68 2.15 6.11 -0.02
CA LYS A 68 2.68 5.80 1.32
C LYS A 68 2.78 7.02 2.23
N ILE A 69 3.07 8.19 1.66
CA ILE A 69 3.23 9.44 2.38
C ILE A 69 1.96 9.85 3.16
N ASN A 70 0.76 9.54 2.66
CA ASN A 70 -0.50 9.86 3.33
C ASN A 70 -0.57 9.28 4.74
N ASN A 71 -0.24 7.99 4.85
CA ASN A 71 -0.22 7.27 6.12
C ASN A 71 0.91 7.75 7.03
N THR A 72 2.12 7.96 6.48
CA THR A 72 3.27 8.35 7.29
C THR A 72 3.11 9.74 7.89
N ILE A 73 2.46 10.70 7.20
CA ILE A 73 2.08 12.00 7.77
C ILE A 73 1.14 11.82 8.96
N GLY A 74 0.11 10.99 8.83
CA GLY A 74 -0.81 10.73 9.95
C GLY A 74 -0.10 10.14 11.16
N GLN A 75 0.71 9.10 10.95
CA GLN A 75 1.40 8.41 12.04
C GLN A 75 2.51 9.25 12.68
N ILE A 76 3.26 10.07 11.91
CA ILE A 76 4.30 10.92 12.51
C ILE A 76 3.70 12.03 13.38
N LEU A 77 2.56 12.60 12.98
CA LEU A 77 1.83 13.56 13.80
C LEU A 77 1.33 12.94 15.11
N LEU A 78 0.85 11.70 15.06
CA LEU A 78 0.49 10.93 16.24
C LEU A 78 1.69 10.72 17.16
N ALA A 79 2.80 10.24 16.60
CA ALA A 79 4.04 10.01 17.34
C ALA A 79 4.52 11.28 18.05
N LYS A 80 4.51 12.43 17.34
CA LYS A 80 4.88 13.74 17.89
C LYS A 80 3.98 14.14 19.05
N LYS A 81 2.66 13.96 18.92
CA LYS A 81 1.69 14.25 20.00
C LYS A 81 1.87 13.37 21.22
N LEU A 82 2.30 12.10 20.99
CA LEU A 82 2.63 11.16 22.07
C LEU A 82 4.03 11.41 22.69
N GLY A 83 4.76 12.43 22.27
CA GLY A 83 6.10 12.74 22.76
C GLY A 83 7.16 11.71 22.37
N LYS A 84 6.92 10.93 21.29
CA LYS A 84 7.89 9.98 20.79
C LYS A 84 9.06 10.69 20.13
N THR A 85 10.26 10.22 20.43
CA THR A 85 11.52 10.83 19.95
C THR A 85 12.24 9.98 18.92
N ARG A 86 11.79 8.73 18.72
CA ARG A 86 12.36 7.75 17.84
C ARG A 86 11.28 7.07 17.01
N ILE A 87 11.51 6.96 15.71
CA ILE A 87 10.61 6.29 14.77
C ILE A 87 11.32 5.08 14.17
N ILE A 88 10.61 3.98 14.08
CA ILE A 88 11.03 2.81 13.32
C ILE A 88 10.00 2.46 12.27
N ALA A 89 10.45 1.84 11.17
CA ALA A 89 9.57 1.28 10.14
C ALA A 89 10.22 0.08 9.47
N GLU A 90 9.41 -0.74 8.82
CA GLU A 90 9.82 -1.78 7.89
C GLU A 90 9.68 -1.30 6.45
N THR A 91 10.44 -1.90 5.53
CA THR A 91 10.23 -1.69 4.11
C THR A 91 10.73 -2.88 3.27
N GLY A 92 10.03 -3.19 2.18
CA GLY A 92 10.47 -4.14 1.14
C GLY A 92 10.98 -3.38 -0.09
N ALA A 93 10.07 -2.88 -0.94
CA ALA A 93 10.40 -2.09 -2.12
C ALA A 93 11.05 -0.71 -1.83
N GLY A 94 11.17 -0.33 -0.57
CA GLY A 94 11.78 0.93 -0.15
C GLY A 94 10.83 2.14 -0.11
N GLN A 95 9.66 2.09 -0.74
CA GLN A 95 8.75 3.25 -0.81
C GLN A 95 8.21 3.68 0.55
N HIS A 96 7.87 2.72 1.42
CA HIS A 96 7.44 3.03 2.79
C HIS A 96 8.60 3.60 3.61
N GLY A 97 9.79 3.02 3.50
CA GLY A 97 11.00 3.52 4.15
C GLY A 97 11.33 4.96 3.74
N VAL A 98 11.27 5.27 2.44
CA VAL A 98 11.47 6.64 1.93
C VAL A 98 10.42 7.59 2.50
N ALA A 99 9.13 7.21 2.48
CA ALA A 99 8.07 8.05 3.02
C ALA A 99 8.23 8.29 4.54
N THR A 100 8.62 7.26 5.30
CA THR A 100 8.90 7.39 6.75
C THR A 100 10.11 8.27 7.00
N ALA A 101 11.22 8.05 6.31
CA ALA A 101 12.41 8.89 6.44
C ALA A 101 12.11 10.35 6.08
N THR A 102 11.26 10.59 5.08
CA THR A 102 10.83 11.93 4.66
C THR A 102 10.10 12.66 5.79
N VAL A 103 9.11 12.03 6.42
CA VAL A 103 8.35 12.68 7.50
C VAL A 103 9.18 12.81 8.78
N CYS A 104 10.10 11.90 9.05
CA CYS A 104 11.02 12.02 10.17
C CYS A 104 11.99 13.20 9.98
N ALA A 105 12.54 13.38 8.76
CA ALA A 105 13.37 14.54 8.43
C ALA A 105 12.58 15.84 8.57
N LEU A 106 11.32 15.87 8.10
CA LEU A 106 10.42 17.03 8.23
C LEU A 106 10.19 17.42 9.70
N MET A 107 10.05 16.43 10.59
CA MET A 107 9.72 16.65 12.01
C MET A 107 10.96 16.70 12.92
N GLY A 108 12.16 16.42 12.38
CA GLY A 108 13.40 16.39 13.17
C GLY A 108 13.46 15.24 14.19
N ILE A 109 12.88 14.06 13.84
CA ILE A 109 12.80 12.88 14.73
C ILE A 109 13.75 11.80 14.21
N GLU A 110 14.44 11.09 15.13
CA GLU A 110 15.30 9.95 14.79
C GLU A 110 14.53 8.88 14.02
N CYS A 111 15.14 8.34 12.95
CA CYS A 111 14.51 7.39 12.04
C CYS A 111 15.38 6.16 11.79
N ILE A 112 14.84 4.98 12.04
CA ILE A 112 15.47 3.69 11.74
C ILE A 112 14.53 2.88 10.84
N ILE A 113 15.07 2.44 9.69
CA ILE A 113 14.33 1.64 8.71
C ILE A 113 14.91 0.24 8.64
N TYR A 114 14.09 -0.76 8.99
CA TYR A 114 14.43 -2.17 8.80
C TYR A 114 14.10 -2.60 7.38
N MET A 115 15.07 -3.21 6.70
CA MET A 115 14.92 -3.69 5.33
C MET A 115 15.63 -5.02 5.16
N GLY A 116 15.03 -5.96 4.44
CA GLY A 116 15.67 -7.23 4.15
C GLY A 116 17.00 -7.04 3.41
N GLU A 117 18.03 -7.80 3.79
CA GLU A 117 19.38 -7.70 3.18
C GLU A 117 19.34 -7.86 1.65
N ILE A 118 18.45 -8.77 1.16
CA ILE A 118 18.22 -8.97 -0.28
C ILE A 118 17.57 -7.74 -0.90
N ASP A 119 16.59 -7.17 -0.23
CA ASP A 119 15.85 -6.00 -0.72
C ASP A 119 16.71 -4.73 -0.74
N ILE A 120 17.64 -4.58 0.22
CA ILE A 120 18.64 -3.49 0.23
C ILE A 120 19.45 -3.49 -1.08
N SER A 121 19.88 -4.66 -1.51
CA SER A 121 20.65 -4.80 -2.77
C SER A 121 19.82 -4.50 -4.00
N ARG A 122 18.55 -4.95 -4.02
CA ARG A 122 17.62 -4.75 -5.16
C ARG A 122 17.14 -3.31 -5.29
N GLN A 123 17.07 -2.57 -4.19
CA GLN A 123 16.44 -1.26 -4.12
C GLN A 123 17.43 -0.17 -3.66
N ALA A 124 18.68 -0.27 -4.11
CA ALA A 124 19.76 0.65 -3.75
C ALA A 124 19.42 2.15 -3.91
N PRO A 125 18.68 2.61 -4.96
CA PRO A 125 18.28 4.00 -5.06
C PRO A 125 17.36 4.47 -3.91
N ASN A 126 16.45 3.63 -3.43
CA ASN A 126 15.61 3.97 -2.29
C ASN A 126 16.40 3.97 -0.98
N VAL A 127 17.35 3.05 -0.83
CA VAL A 127 18.29 3.05 0.32
C VAL A 127 19.10 4.35 0.36
N ALA A 128 19.60 4.81 -0.79
CA ALA A 128 20.30 6.08 -0.88
C ALA A 128 19.40 7.27 -0.48
N ARG A 129 18.14 7.29 -0.95
CA ARG A 129 17.16 8.33 -0.56
C ARG A 129 16.90 8.34 0.96
N MET A 130 16.69 7.18 1.59
CA MET A 130 16.51 7.08 3.04
C MET A 130 17.71 7.63 3.81
N LYS A 131 18.93 7.28 3.39
CA LYS A 131 20.17 7.79 4.01
C LYS A 131 20.34 9.30 3.81
N MET A 132 20.02 9.84 2.63
CA MET A 132 20.04 11.28 2.37
C MET A 132 19.06 12.05 3.26
N LEU A 133 17.93 11.42 3.62
CA LEU A 133 16.92 11.97 4.55
C LEU A 133 17.33 11.80 6.04
N GLY A 134 18.51 11.25 6.31
CA GLY A 134 19.03 11.09 7.66
C GLY A 134 18.59 9.81 8.38
N ALA A 135 17.90 8.89 7.70
CA ALA A 135 17.50 7.63 8.31
C ALA A 135 18.67 6.61 8.35
N GLU A 136 18.76 5.87 9.45
CA GLU A 136 19.57 4.67 9.54
C GLU A 136 18.82 3.49 8.87
N VAL A 137 19.46 2.80 7.93
CA VAL A 137 18.89 1.59 7.31
C VAL A 137 19.57 0.37 7.92
N ARG A 138 18.80 -0.45 8.65
CA ARG A 138 19.24 -1.68 9.31
C ARG A 138 18.85 -2.91 8.52
N PRO A 139 19.80 -3.80 8.14
CA PRO A 139 19.48 -5.02 7.42
C PRO A 139 18.82 -6.06 8.33
N ALA A 140 17.73 -6.66 7.87
CA ALA A 140 17.20 -7.89 8.43
C ALA A 140 17.93 -9.08 7.76
N THR A 141 18.73 -9.79 8.55
CA THR A 141 19.62 -10.87 8.06
C THR A 141 19.09 -12.27 8.38
N SER A 142 17.99 -12.37 9.14
CA SER A 142 17.34 -13.63 9.49
C SER A 142 16.33 -14.08 8.43
N GLY A 143 15.94 -15.36 8.45
CA GLY A 143 14.89 -15.90 7.59
C GLY A 143 15.16 -15.77 6.10
N SER A 144 14.16 -15.34 5.34
CA SER A 144 14.24 -15.08 3.89
C SER A 144 14.96 -13.77 3.53
N LYS A 145 15.29 -12.95 4.53
CA LYS A 145 15.96 -11.65 4.37
C LYS A 145 15.17 -10.66 3.49
N THR A 146 13.84 -10.71 3.59
CA THR A 146 12.89 -9.90 2.83
C THR A 146 11.97 -9.11 3.76
N LEU A 147 10.92 -8.46 3.20
CA LEU A 147 9.97 -7.63 3.94
C LEU A 147 9.41 -8.30 5.21
N LYS A 148 9.08 -9.60 5.16
CA LYS A 148 8.56 -10.32 6.34
C LYS A 148 9.53 -10.27 7.52
N ASP A 149 10.82 -10.46 7.26
CA ASP A 149 11.84 -10.47 8.30
C ASP A 149 12.18 -9.05 8.77
N ALA A 150 12.14 -8.07 7.87
CA ALA A 150 12.22 -6.65 8.24
C ALA A 150 11.09 -6.26 9.20
N THR A 151 9.87 -6.72 8.95
CA THR A 151 8.72 -6.52 9.85
C THR A 151 8.94 -7.18 11.22
N ASN A 152 9.48 -8.39 11.24
CA ASN A 152 9.81 -9.07 12.49
C ASN A 152 10.84 -8.30 13.32
N GLU A 153 11.90 -7.78 12.69
CA GLU A 153 12.93 -6.98 13.39
C GLU A 153 12.36 -5.66 13.91
N ALA A 154 11.54 -4.98 13.11
CA ALA A 154 10.87 -3.75 13.54
C ALA A 154 9.95 -4.00 14.76
N ILE A 155 9.16 -5.07 14.75
CA ILE A 155 8.30 -5.43 15.89
C ILE A 155 9.15 -5.76 17.13
N ARG A 156 10.26 -6.48 17.00
CA ARG A 156 11.15 -6.79 18.13
C ARG A 156 11.74 -5.52 18.73
N ASP A 157 12.23 -4.62 17.91
CA ASP A 157 12.77 -3.33 18.38
C ASP A 157 11.68 -2.53 19.10
N TRP A 158 10.49 -2.42 18.50
CA TRP A 158 9.37 -1.70 19.10
C TRP A 158 8.97 -2.23 20.48
N ILE A 159 8.85 -3.55 20.62
CA ILE A 159 8.50 -4.19 21.90
C ILE A 159 9.57 -3.93 22.97
N ASN A 160 10.84 -3.84 22.57
CA ASN A 160 11.95 -3.57 23.49
C ASN A 160 12.05 -2.09 23.88
N ASN A 161 11.51 -1.17 23.07
CA ASN A 161 11.62 0.27 23.27
C ASN A 161 10.25 1.00 23.20
N PRO A 162 9.24 0.59 24.00
CA PRO A 162 7.87 1.08 23.82
C PRO A 162 7.64 2.51 24.31
N ILE A 163 8.55 3.05 25.13
CA ILE A 163 8.35 4.36 25.79
C ILE A 163 8.64 5.51 24.82
N ASP A 164 9.77 5.48 24.15
CA ASP A 164 10.28 6.56 23.30
C ASP A 164 10.07 6.32 21.80
N THR A 165 9.77 5.08 21.40
CA THR A 165 9.70 4.64 20.03
C THR A 165 8.25 4.49 19.55
N HIS A 166 7.97 4.98 18.34
CA HIS A 166 6.75 4.68 17.60
C HIS A 166 7.07 3.90 16.34
N TYR A 167 6.34 2.82 16.11
CA TYR A 167 6.44 2.03 14.88
C TYR A 167 5.46 2.57 13.85
N ILE A 168 5.97 3.22 12.79
CA ILE A 168 5.17 3.61 11.63
C ILE A 168 5.01 2.42 10.71
N ILE A 169 3.87 1.72 10.80
CA ILE A 169 3.59 0.55 9.97
C ILE A 169 3.14 0.96 8.56
N GLY A 170 3.66 0.26 7.53
CA GLY A 170 3.50 0.66 6.13
C GLY A 170 2.25 0.15 5.44
N SER A 171 1.45 -0.70 6.09
CA SER A 171 0.28 -1.30 5.46
C SER A 171 -0.86 -1.55 6.46
N VAL A 172 -2.02 -2.03 5.96
CA VAL A 172 -3.19 -2.38 6.79
C VAL A 172 -3.02 -3.77 7.41
N VAL A 173 -1.87 -3.99 8.03
CA VAL A 173 -1.45 -5.22 8.71
C VAL A 173 -1.03 -4.87 10.13
N GLY A 174 -0.63 -5.87 10.93
CA GLY A 174 -0.22 -5.63 12.30
C GLY A 174 -1.38 -5.78 13.29
N PRO A 175 -1.11 -5.64 14.59
CA PRO A 175 -2.14 -5.76 15.62
C PRO A 175 -3.11 -4.59 15.55
N HIS A 176 -4.32 -4.78 16.10
CA HIS A 176 -5.21 -3.64 16.32
C HIS A 176 -4.50 -2.57 17.18
N PRO A 177 -4.58 -1.27 16.85
CA PRO A 177 -5.48 -0.61 15.87
C PRO A 177 -4.84 -0.33 14.50
N TYR A 178 -3.63 -0.84 14.20
CA TYR A 178 -2.89 -0.47 12.98
C TYR A 178 -3.69 -0.63 11.68
N PRO A 179 -4.40 -1.75 11.43
CA PRO A 179 -5.14 -1.89 10.19
C PRO A 179 -6.19 -0.79 9.97
N ASP A 180 -6.93 -0.43 11.01
CA ASP A 180 -7.94 0.64 10.94
C ASP A 180 -7.29 2.03 10.83
N MET A 181 -6.25 2.30 11.62
CA MET A 181 -5.52 3.56 11.59
C MET A 181 -4.92 3.85 10.22
N VAL A 182 -4.23 2.88 9.63
CA VAL A 182 -3.64 3.02 8.30
C VAL A 182 -4.71 3.20 7.23
N ALA A 183 -5.81 2.41 7.28
CA ALA A 183 -6.91 2.54 6.34
C ALA A 183 -7.52 3.95 6.39
N ARG A 184 -7.70 4.51 7.58
CA ARG A 184 -8.26 5.87 7.76
C ARG A 184 -7.33 6.97 7.24
N PHE A 185 -6.02 6.91 7.51
CA PHE A 185 -5.09 7.88 6.94
C PHE A 185 -4.99 7.76 5.41
N GLN A 186 -5.14 6.57 4.87
CA GLN A 186 -5.18 6.35 3.42
C GLN A 186 -6.55 6.70 2.79
N SER A 187 -7.63 6.77 3.57
CA SER A 187 -8.99 7.01 3.03
C SER A 187 -9.16 8.36 2.31
N VAL A 188 -8.22 9.27 2.48
CA VAL A 188 -8.13 10.51 1.69
C VAL A 188 -8.18 10.21 0.18
N ILE A 189 -7.64 9.08 -0.27
CA ILE A 189 -7.67 8.63 -1.67
C ILE A 189 -9.11 8.47 -2.15
N GLY A 190 -9.91 7.65 -1.47
CA GLY A 190 -11.30 7.38 -1.84
C GLY A 190 -12.22 8.59 -1.64
N ASN A 191 -12.00 9.36 -0.56
CA ASN A 191 -12.78 10.57 -0.29
C ASN A 191 -12.59 11.63 -1.40
N GLU A 192 -11.37 11.79 -1.90
CA GLU A 192 -11.12 12.66 -3.06
C GLU A 192 -11.74 12.13 -4.34
N VAL A 193 -11.69 10.80 -4.56
CA VAL A 193 -12.35 10.17 -5.73
C VAL A 193 -13.84 10.48 -5.72
N MET A 194 -14.53 10.35 -4.60
CA MET A 194 -15.97 10.69 -4.49
C MET A 194 -16.26 12.13 -4.91
N ASN A 195 -15.49 13.09 -4.39
CA ASN A 195 -15.68 14.50 -4.69
C ASN A 195 -15.34 14.85 -6.15
N GLN A 196 -14.29 14.23 -6.67
CA GLN A 196 -13.85 14.43 -8.05
C GLN A 196 -14.84 13.83 -9.06
N LEU A 197 -15.36 12.63 -8.78
CA LEU A 197 -16.39 12.00 -9.63
C LEU A 197 -17.70 12.76 -9.60
N GLU A 198 -18.11 13.31 -8.45
CA GLU A 198 -19.30 14.15 -8.38
C GLU A 198 -19.20 15.35 -9.34
N THR A 199 -18.01 15.92 -9.46
CA THR A 199 -17.75 17.03 -10.41
C THR A 199 -17.69 16.56 -11.87
N LEU A 200 -17.09 15.38 -12.14
CA LEU A 200 -16.82 14.91 -13.49
C LEU A 200 -18.00 14.12 -14.09
N GLU A 201 -18.70 13.33 -13.28
CA GLU A 201 -19.73 12.38 -13.72
C GLU A 201 -21.11 12.66 -13.10
N GLY A 202 -21.22 13.62 -12.18
CA GLY A 202 -22.48 13.91 -11.46
C GLY A 202 -22.86 12.86 -10.42
N THR A 203 -21.94 11.97 -10.04
CA THR A 203 -22.15 10.92 -9.04
C THR A 203 -20.89 10.68 -8.24
N LYS A 204 -21.04 10.29 -6.96
CA LYS A 204 -19.91 9.89 -6.10
C LYS A 204 -19.52 8.42 -6.27
N ASP A 205 -20.39 7.65 -6.91
CA ASP A 205 -20.32 6.20 -6.99
C ASP A 205 -19.84 5.74 -8.37
N PRO A 206 -18.59 5.30 -8.52
CA PRO A 206 -18.19 4.59 -9.72
C PRO A 206 -18.78 3.17 -9.74
N ASN A 207 -18.84 2.53 -10.90
CA ASN A 207 -19.25 1.13 -10.97
C ASN A 207 -18.22 0.20 -10.34
N TYR A 208 -16.91 0.56 -10.49
CA TYR A 208 -15.81 -0.24 -9.96
C TYR A 208 -14.69 0.63 -9.37
N VAL A 209 -14.17 0.19 -8.22
CA VAL A 209 -12.90 0.66 -7.66
C VAL A 209 -11.90 -0.49 -7.67
N ILE A 210 -10.70 -0.25 -8.22
CA ILE A 210 -9.74 -1.30 -8.56
C ILE A 210 -8.36 -0.94 -8.04
N ALA A 211 -7.73 -1.84 -7.29
CA ALA A 211 -6.37 -1.62 -6.79
C ALA A 211 -5.60 -2.93 -6.59
N CYS A 212 -4.27 -2.86 -6.69
CA CYS A 212 -3.40 -3.97 -6.32
C CYS A 212 -3.36 -4.17 -4.81
N VAL A 213 -3.23 -5.44 -4.39
CA VAL A 213 -3.25 -5.85 -2.99
C VAL A 213 -2.06 -6.78 -2.69
N GLY A 214 -1.12 -6.27 -1.88
CA GLY A 214 -0.18 -7.06 -1.09
C GLY A 214 -0.63 -6.99 0.36
N GLY A 215 0.04 -6.20 1.23
CA GLY A 215 -0.54 -5.83 2.53
C GLY A 215 -1.83 -5.00 2.41
N GLY A 216 -1.97 -4.21 1.33
CA GLY A 216 -3.23 -3.63 0.87
C GLY A 216 -3.51 -2.18 1.28
N SER A 217 -2.50 -1.38 1.65
CA SER A 217 -2.74 0.00 2.12
C SER A 217 -3.33 0.93 1.05
N ASN A 218 -2.85 0.85 -0.20
CA ASN A 218 -3.40 1.66 -1.30
C ASN A 218 -4.84 1.29 -1.61
N ALA A 219 -5.14 0.00 -1.62
CA ALA A 219 -6.47 -0.55 -1.84
C ALA A 219 -7.42 -0.16 -0.70
N ALA A 220 -6.98 -0.28 0.56
CA ALA A 220 -7.74 0.17 1.71
C ALA A 220 -8.13 1.64 1.59
N GLY A 221 -7.19 2.50 1.19
CA GLY A 221 -7.44 3.92 1.02
C GLY A 221 -8.49 4.24 -0.04
N LEU A 222 -8.43 3.58 -1.19
CA LEU A 222 -9.42 3.74 -2.24
C LEU A 222 -10.79 3.16 -1.85
N PHE A 223 -10.80 1.97 -1.22
CA PHE A 223 -12.02 1.23 -0.95
C PHE A 223 -12.78 1.72 0.27
N TYR A 224 -12.10 2.37 1.23
CA TYR A 224 -12.65 2.70 2.54
C TYR A 224 -14.03 3.36 2.51
N PRO A 225 -14.28 4.42 1.73
CA PRO A 225 -15.61 5.05 1.69
C PRO A 225 -16.67 4.21 0.99
N TYR A 226 -16.27 3.15 0.26
CA TYR A 226 -17.18 2.29 -0.50
C TYR A 226 -17.45 0.94 0.15
N LEU A 227 -16.87 0.65 1.34
CA LEU A 227 -16.98 -0.67 1.97
C LEU A 227 -18.42 -1.12 2.17
N ASP A 228 -19.28 -0.20 2.63
CA ASP A 228 -20.69 -0.45 2.92
C ASP A 228 -21.62 -0.06 1.75
N ASN A 229 -21.06 0.44 0.64
CA ASN A 229 -21.85 0.83 -0.53
C ASN A 229 -21.90 -0.30 -1.57
N ASN A 230 -22.99 -1.05 -1.56
CA ASN A 230 -23.19 -2.19 -2.47
C ASN A 230 -23.38 -1.81 -3.95
N ASN A 231 -23.57 -0.52 -4.28
CA ASN A 231 -23.66 -0.07 -5.67
C ASN A 231 -22.28 0.01 -6.33
N VAL A 232 -21.20 0.04 -5.55
CA VAL A 232 -19.81 0.10 -6.04
C VAL A 232 -19.15 -1.26 -5.89
N ASN A 233 -18.68 -1.84 -6.99
CA ASN A 233 -17.96 -3.11 -6.98
C ASN A 233 -16.48 -2.88 -6.62
N ILE A 234 -15.95 -3.73 -5.76
CA ILE A 234 -14.55 -3.67 -5.31
C ILE A 234 -13.76 -4.78 -5.99
N ILE A 235 -12.68 -4.44 -6.68
CA ILE A 235 -11.76 -5.40 -7.30
C ILE A 235 -10.37 -5.30 -6.66
N CYS A 236 -9.95 -6.40 -6.05
CA CYS A 236 -8.64 -6.60 -5.46
C CYS A 236 -7.77 -7.41 -6.42
N VAL A 237 -6.55 -6.93 -6.72
CA VAL A 237 -5.65 -7.60 -7.66
C VAL A 237 -4.37 -8.01 -6.93
N GLU A 238 -4.14 -9.32 -6.82
CA GLU A 238 -2.98 -9.92 -6.17
C GLU A 238 -1.94 -10.38 -7.19
N ALA A 239 -0.68 -10.47 -6.76
CA ALA A 239 0.41 -10.99 -7.58
C ALA A 239 0.43 -12.53 -7.56
N ALA A 240 0.28 -13.15 -8.71
CA ALA A 240 0.43 -14.58 -8.88
C ALA A 240 1.88 -15.03 -9.16
N GLY A 241 2.83 -14.09 -9.24
CA GLY A 241 4.23 -14.38 -9.50
C GLY A 241 4.42 -15.17 -10.80
N LYS A 242 5.02 -16.35 -10.71
CA LYS A 242 5.18 -17.25 -11.87
C LYS A 242 3.95 -18.12 -12.15
N GLY A 243 2.82 -17.79 -11.53
CA GLY A 243 1.56 -18.53 -11.63
C GLY A 243 1.20 -19.26 -10.34
N ILE A 244 -0.10 -19.39 -10.06
CA ILE A 244 -0.64 -19.94 -8.81
C ILE A 244 -0.11 -21.35 -8.50
N LYS A 245 0.08 -22.19 -9.53
CA LYS A 245 0.54 -23.59 -9.39
C LYS A 245 2.06 -23.75 -9.41
N SER A 246 2.82 -22.67 -9.57
CA SER A 246 4.28 -22.69 -9.75
C SER A 246 5.07 -22.91 -8.46
N GLY A 247 4.44 -22.75 -7.30
CA GLY A 247 5.13 -22.66 -6.00
C GLY A 247 5.81 -21.29 -5.77
N LYS A 248 5.73 -20.36 -6.74
CA LYS A 248 6.27 -18.99 -6.68
C LYS A 248 5.14 -17.99 -6.96
N SER A 249 4.37 -17.65 -5.95
CA SER A 249 3.19 -16.79 -6.02
C SER A 249 3.00 -16.06 -4.69
N ALA A 250 2.31 -14.93 -4.72
CA ALA A 250 1.85 -14.16 -3.55
C ALA A 250 0.32 -13.99 -3.53
N ALA A 251 -0.42 -14.83 -4.30
CA ALA A 251 -1.89 -14.79 -4.36
C ALA A 251 -2.50 -15.39 -3.09
N THR A 252 -2.50 -14.64 -2.02
CA THR A 252 -2.90 -15.08 -0.67
C THR A 252 -4.39 -15.44 -0.57
N SER A 253 -5.28 -14.77 -1.33
CA SER A 253 -6.72 -15.10 -1.31
C SER A 253 -6.99 -16.53 -1.78
N ILE A 254 -6.21 -17.03 -2.75
CA ILE A 254 -6.37 -18.38 -3.32
C ILE A 254 -5.53 -19.42 -2.56
N LEU A 255 -4.28 -19.10 -2.25
CA LEU A 255 -3.31 -20.04 -1.67
C LEU A 255 -3.30 -20.03 -0.16
N GLY A 256 -3.76 -18.95 0.45
CA GLY A 256 -3.70 -18.74 1.90
C GLY A 256 -4.79 -19.47 2.66
N LYS A 257 -4.50 -19.65 3.94
CA LYS A 257 -5.45 -20.15 4.94
C LYS A 257 -5.52 -19.14 6.09
N GLN A 258 -6.57 -19.23 6.89
CA GLN A 258 -6.69 -18.41 8.09
C GLN A 258 -5.56 -18.72 9.06
N GLY A 259 -4.88 -17.67 9.52
CA GLY A 259 -3.79 -17.77 10.49
C GLY A 259 -3.49 -16.42 11.13
N ILE A 260 -2.40 -16.35 11.88
CA ILE A 260 -1.94 -15.14 12.56
C ILE A 260 -0.53 -14.81 12.06
N ILE A 261 -0.35 -13.59 11.59
CA ILE A 261 0.96 -13.05 11.21
C ILE A 261 1.08 -11.60 11.69
N HIS A 262 2.23 -11.23 12.26
CA HIS A 262 2.50 -9.87 12.76
C HIS A 262 1.37 -9.30 13.65
N GLY A 263 0.74 -10.15 14.50
CA GLY A 263 -0.34 -9.75 15.38
C GLY A 263 -1.73 -9.62 14.73
N SER A 264 -1.87 -9.91 13.43
CA SER A 264 -3.14 -9.90 12.71
C SER A 264 -3.67 -11.29 12.47
N LYS A 265 -4.97 -11.52 12.73
CA LYS A 265 -5.71 -12.69 12.24
C LYS A 265 -6.20 -12.38 10.82
N THR A 266 -5.68 -13.13 9.84
CA THR A 266 -5.94 -12.87 8.42
C THR A 266 -5.82 -14.16 7.59
N LEU A 267 -5.84 -14.02 6.26
CA LEU A 267 -5.40 -15.07 5.35
C LEU A 267 -3.88 -14.95 5.16
N LEU A 268 -3.19 -16.07 5.26
CA LEU A 268 -1.75 -16.13 5.03
C LEU A 268 -1.34 -17.42 4.33
N MET A 269 -0.28 -17.34 3.56
CA MET A 269 0.31 -18.49 2.88
C MET A 269 1.10 -19.31 3.90
N GLN A 270 0.68 -20.57 4.09
CA GLN A 270 1.29 -21.47 5.06
C GLN A 270 1.27 -22.92 4.58
N SER A 271 2.26 -23.68 5.01
CA SER A 271 2.34 -25.12 4.79
C SER A 271 1.26 -25.88 5.58
N LYS A 272 1.21 -27.21 5.40
CA LYS A 272 0.31 -28.06 6.20
C LYS A 272 0.62 -28.03 7.69
N ASP A 273 1.88 -27.78 8.04
CA ASP A 273 2.37 -27.71 9.41
C ASP A 273 2.31 -26.28 10.01
N GLY A 274 1.64 -25.35 9.30
CA GLY A 274 1.46 -23.97 9.77
C GLY A 274 2.67 -23.06 9.61
N GLN A 275 3.73 -23.49 8.95
CA GLN A 275 4.88 -22.65 8.67
C GLN A 275 4.55 -21.67 7.50
N ILE A 276 4.99 -20.44 7.62
CA ILE A 276 4.80 -19.43 6.56
C ILE A 276 5.53 -19.90 5.30
N THR A 277 4.79 -19.96 4.19
CA THR A 277 5.37 -20.21 2.86
C THR A 277 5.86 -18.88 2.30
N GLU A 278 7.06 -18.87 1.75
CA GLU A 278 7.62 -17.68 1.12
C GLU A 278 6.78 -17.26 -0.08
N PRO A 279 6.33 -16.00 -0.10
CA PRO A 279 5.65 -15.43 -1.26
C PRO A 279 6.67 -15.18 -2.38
N TYR A 280 6.18 -14.95 -3.58
CA TYR A 280 7.01 -14.51 -4.69
C TYR A 280 6.23 -13.60 -5.64
N SER A 281 6.81 -12.47 -5.98
CA SER A 281 6.39 -11.57 -7.04
C SER A 281 7.61 -10.84 -7.61
N ILE A 282 7.57 -10.48 -8.89
CA ILE A 282 8.52 -9.54 -9.49
C ILE A 282 8.44 -8.16 -8.82
N SER A 283 7.28 -7.85 -8.26
CA SER A 283 7.03 -6.62 -7.51
C SER A 283 7.32 -6.83 -6.03
N ALA A 284 8.35 -6.18 -5.49
CA ALA A 284 8.72 -6.27 -4.08
C ALA A 284 7.64 -5.72 -3.13
N GLY A 285 6.76 -4.83 -3.59
CA GLY A 285 5.65 -4.28 -2.79
C GLY A 285 4.45 -5.22 -2.66
N LEU A 286 4.38 -6.28 -3.49
CA LEU A 286 3.35 -7.32 -3.43
C LEU A 286 3.89 -8.67 -2.92
N ASP A 287 5.16 -8.72 -2.56
CA ASP A 287 5.84 -9.92 -2.06
C ASP A 287 5.66 -10.04 -0.55
N TYR A 288 4.43 -10.35 -0.13
CA TYR A 288 4.07 -10.50 1.28
C TYR A 288 3.20 -11.76 1.47
N PRO A 289 3.46 -12.59 2.50
CA PRO A 289 2.80 -13.89 2.64
C PRO A 289 1.36 -13.82 3.18
N GLY A 290 0.81 -12.64 3.39
CA GLY A 290 -0.52 -12.43 3.94
C GLY A 290 -1.22 -11.23 3.30
N ILE A 291 -2.47 -10.98 3.68
CA ILE A 291 -3.21 -9.77 3.31
C ILE A 291 -3.74 -9.06 4.56
N GLY A 292 -4.08 -7.78 4.44
CA GLY A 292 -4.71 -7.06 5.55
C GLY A 292 -6.03 -7.70 5.97
N PRO A 293 -6.39 -7.65 7.28
CA PRO A 293 -7.65 -8.23 7.78
C PRO A 293 -8.89 -7.71 7.06
N MET A 294 -8.90 -6.45 6.65
CA MET A 294 -9.98 -5.85 5.86
C MET A 294 -10.16 -6.58 4.52
N HIS A 295 -9.06 -6.82 3.80
CA HIS A 295 -9.10 -7.52 2.50
C HIS A 295 -9.46 -9.00 2.66
N ALA A 296 -8.99 -9.67 3.73
CA ALA A 296 -9.40 -11.01 4.07
C ALA A 296 -10.92 -11.10 4.32
N ASN A 297 -11.49 -10.07 4.96
CA ASN A 297 -12.94 -9.96 5.16
C ASN A 297 -13.69 -9.72 3.83
N LEU A 298 -13.19 -8.83 2.96
CA LEU A 298 -13.76 -8.60 1.62
C LEU A 298 -13.83 -9.90 0.79
N TYR A 299 -12.76 -10.71 0.86
CA TYR A 299 -12.72 -12.01 0.20
C TYR A 299 -13.74 -12.99 0.81
N LYS A 300 -13.72 -13.15 2.14
CA LYS A 300 -14.59 -14.11 2.86
C LYS A 300 -16.07 -13.78 2.73
N SER A 301 -16.43 -12.51 2.82
CA SER A 301 -17.82 -12.03 2.68
C SER A 301 -18.28 -11.94 1.22
N LYS A 302 -17.41 -12.16 0.26
CA LYS A 302 -17.65 -11.98 -1.17
C LYS A 302 -18.06 -10.53 -1.53
N ARG A 303 -17.68 -9.56 -0.69
CA ARG A 303 -17.89 -8.13 -0.95
C ARG A 303 -16.90 -7.61 -2.01
N GLY A 304 -15.73 -8.22 -2.14
CA GLY A 304 -14.70 -7.92 -3.13
C GLY A 304 -14.45 -9.09 -4.08
N GLU A 305 -14.27 -8.78 -5.36
CA GLU A 305 -13.76 -9.72 -6.37
C GLU A 305 -12.23 -9.73 -6.30
N PHE A 306 -11.61 -10.92 -6.39
CA PHE A 306 -10.16 -11.07 -6.35
C PHE A 306 -9.63 -11.66 -7.64
N TYR A 307 -8.65 -11.02 -8.22
CA TYR A 307 -7.94 -11.46 -9.41
C TYR A 307 -6.46 -11.67 -9.10
N SER A 308 -5.88 -12.72 -9.68
CA SER A 308 -4.46 -13.06 -9.53
C SER A 308 -3.77 -12.88 -10.87
N ILE A 309 -2.79 -12.00 -10.91
CA ILE A 309 -2.06 -11.58 -12.11
C ILE A 309 -0.61 -12.05 -12.00
N ASN A 310 -0.11 -12.73 -13.03
CA ASN A 310 1.28 -13.18 -13.04
C ASN A 310 2.26 -12.07 -13.46
N ASP A 311 3.56 -12.33 -13.25
CA ASP A 311 4.61 -11.36 -13.53
C ASP A 311 4.62 -10.88 -14.98
N ALA A 312 4.41 -11.78 -15.96
CA ALA A 312 4.40 -11.42 -17.38
C ALA A 312 3.23 -10.49 -17.71
N GLU A 313 2.04 -10.82 -17.25
CA GLU A 313 0.85 -9.98 -17.43
C GLU A 313 1.05 -8.58 -16.81
N ALA A 314 1.64 -8.51 -15.62
CA ALA A 314 1.93 -7.24 -14.97
C ALA A 314 2.97 -6.41 -15.71
N MET A 315 4.05 -7.03 -16.20
CA MET A 315 5.09 -6.35 -16.98
C MET A 315 4.54 -5.82 -18.30
N ASP A 316 3.78 -6.63 -19.04
CA ASP A 316 3.13 -6.21 -20.27
C ASP A 316 2.18 -5.02 -20.04
N TRP A 317 1.46 -5.02 -18.94
CA TRP A 317 0.59 -3.89 -18.59
C TRP A 317 1.35 -2.64 -18.16
N GLY A 318 2.51 -2.77 -17.52
CA GLY A 318 3.40 -1.63 -17.28
C GLY A 318 3.81 -0.94 -18.57
N LEU A 319 4.20 -1.73 -19.57
CA LEU A 319 4.55 -1.22 -20.89
C LEU A 319 3.33 -0.65 -21.64
N ASN A 320 2.18 -1.33 -21.57
CA ASN A 320 0.95 -0.89 -22.22
C ASN A 320 0.46 0.47 -21.67
N LEU A 321 0.43 0.64 -20.36
CA LEU A 321 0.03 1.90 -19.73
C LEU A 321 0.99 3.03 -20.13
N SER A 322 2.29 2.73 -20.14
CA SER A 322 3.32 3.70 -20.55
C SER A 322 3.10 4.18 -22.00
N ARG A 323 2.78 3.27 -22.90
CA ARG A 323 2.57 3.58 -24.34
C ARG A 323 1.21 4.20 -24.65
N LEU A 324 0.18 3.85 -23.86
CA LEU A 324 -1.17 4.37 -24.09
C LEU A 324 -1.36 5.73 -23.42
N GLU A 325 -0.93 5.90 -22.18
CA GLU A 325 -1.23 7.10 -21.39
C GLU A 325 0.01 7.93 -21.01
N GLY A 326 1.22 7.51 -21.43
CA GLY A 326 2.45 8.21 -21.06
C GLY A 326 2.78 8.14 -19.55
N ILE A 327 2.27 7.11 -18.86
CA ILE A 327 2.46 6.93 -17.42
C ILE A 327 3.25 5.65 -17.19
N ILE A 328 4.47 5.75 -16.67
CA ILE A 328 5.28 4.60 -16.27
C ILE A 328 4.90 4.24 -14.83
N PRO A 329 4.11 3.19 -14.62
CA PRO A 329 3.63 2.83 -13.29
C PRO A 329 4.68 2.03 -12.52
N ALA A 330 4.59 2.04 -11.18
CA ALA A 330 5.22 1.01 -10.37
C ALA A 330 4.69 -0.39 -10.76
N ILE A 331 5.51 -1.43 -10.67
CA ILE A 331 5.10 -2.80 -11.06
C ILE A 331 3.91 -3.27 -10.22
N GLU A 332 3.80 -2.83 -8.97
CA GLU A 332 2.63 -3.06 -8.14
C GLU A 332 1.34 -2.58 -8.83
N THR A 333 1.37 -1.34 -9.31
CA THR A 333 0.23 -0.71 -10.01
C THR A 333 -0.10 -1.42 -11.31
N SER A 334 0.90 -1.89 -12.05
CA SER A 334 0.73 -2.63 -13.30
C SER A 334 -0.15 -3.86 -13.16
N HIS A 335 -0.06 -4.58 -12.03
CA HIS A 335 -0.94 -5.72 -11.74
C HIS A 335 -2.41 -5.34 -11.77
N ALA A 336 -2.77 -4.15 -11.21
CA ALA A 336 -4.16 -3.73 -11.17
C ALA A 336 -4.75 -3.54 -12.57
N PHE A 337 -3.97 -3.02 -13.50
CA PHE A 337 -4.43 -2.78 -14.88
C PHE A 337 -4.66 -4.06 -15.67
N ALA A 338 -3.97 -5.14 -15.36
CA ALA A 338 -4.12 -6.42 -16.04
C ALA A 338 -5.51 -7.05 -15.87
N VAL A 339 -6.33 -6.55 -14.94
CA VAL A 339 -7.73 -6.98 -14.81
C VAL A 339 -8.57 -6.59 -16.03
N LEU A 340 -8.16 -5.58 -16.81
CA LEU A 340 -8.84 -5.16 -18.03
C LEU A 340 -8.86 -6.27 -19.11
N ASP A 341 -7.90 -7.21 -19.06
CA ASP A 341 -7.86 -8.37 -19.96
C ASP A 341 -8.52 -9.62 -19.34
N LYS A 342 -8.96 -9.54 -18.07
CA LYS A 342 -9.57 -10.67 -17.33
C LYS A 342 -11.08 -10.54 -17.16
N LYS A 343 -11.59 -9.32 -17.21
CA LYS A 343 -12.99 -9.01 -16.96
C LYS A 343 -13.52 -8.07 -18.05
N GLU A 344 -14.67 -8.41 -18.60
CA GLU A 344 -15.42 -7.52 -19.48
C GLU A 344 -16.21 -6.50 -18.65
N PHE A 345 -16.15 -5.25 -19.05
CA PHE A 345 -16.87 -4.13 -18.47
C PHE A 345 -17.90 -3.59 -19.47
N LYS A 346 -18.97 -3.00 -18.98
CA LYS A 346 -20.00 -2.42 -19.85
C LYS A 346 -19.52 -1.06 -20.36
N LYS A 347 -20.01 -0.69 -21.54
CA LYS A 347 -19.68 0.58 -22.23
C LYS A 347 -19.79 1.83 -21.35
N ASN A 348 -20.75 1.88 -20.46
CA ASN A 348 -21.01 3.04 -19.61
C ASN A 348 -20.52 2.85 -18.16
N ASP A 349 -19.83 1.76 -17.85
CA ASP A 349 -19.25 1.57 -16.52
C ASP A 349 -18.16 2.64 -16.30
N VAL A 350 -18.12 3.17 -15.08
CA VAL A 350 -17.09 4.07 -14.60
C VAL A 350 -16.14 3.26 -13.72
N LEU A 351 -14.90 3.11 -14.16
CA LEU A 351 -13.84 2.37 -13.47
C LEU A 351 -12.84 3.36 -12.87
N VAL A 352 -12.49 3.19 -11.61
CA VAL A 352 -11.44 3.96 -10.96
C VAL A 352 -10.31 3.03 -10.56
N PHE A 353 -9.13 3.22 -11.17
CA PHE A 353 -7.90 2.54 -10.80
C PHE A 353 -7.06 3.39 -9.86
N ASN A 354 -6.51 2.79 -8.81
CA ASN A 354 -5.50 3.47 -8.00
C ASN A 354 -4.12 3.34 -8.62
N CYS A 355 -3.62 4.42 -9.21
CA CYS A 355 -2.23 4.50 -9.68
C CYS A 355 -1.33 4.76 -8.47
N SER A 356 -1.03 3.70 -7.71
CA SER A 356 -0.54 3.75 -6.34
C SER A 356 0.90 4.25 -6.19
N GLY A 357 1.70 4.20 -7.26
CA GLY A 357 3.07 4.68 -7.29
C GLY A 357 3.65 4.73 -8.69
N ARG A 358 4.71 5.53 -8.86
CA ARG A 358 5.43 5.69 -10.13
C ARG A 358 6.53 4.65 -10.30
N GLY A 359 6.88 4.36 -11.56
CA GLY A 359 7.80 3.30 -11.95
C GLY A 359 9.29 3.63 -11.89
N ASP A 360 9.69 4.84 -11.46
CA ASP A 360 11.11 5.25 -11.42
C ASP A 360 11.98 4.27 -10.62
N LYS A 361 11.42 3.69 -9.56
CA LYS A 361 12.11 2.69 -8.72
C LYS A 361 12.30 1.34 -9.40
N ASP A 362 11.49 1.07 -10.42
CA ASP A 362 11.41 -0.23 -11.10
C ASP A 362 12.00 -0.19 -12.52
N LEU A 363 12.60 0.94 -12.89
CA LEU A 363 13.08 1.16 -14.26
C LEU A 363 14.13 0.13 -14.68
N ASP A 364 15.06 -0.23 -13.80
CA ASP A 364 16.05 -1.28 -14.06
C ASP A 364 15.37 -2.64 -14.35
N THR A 365 14.30 -2.97 -13.60
CA THR A 365 13.51 -4.19 -13.83
C THR A 365 12.82 -4.17 -15.18
N TYR A 366 12.26 -3.02 -15.59
CA TYR A 366 11.68 -2.85 -16.92
C TYR A 366 12.72 -2.96 -18.03
N ILE A 367 13.89 -2.33 -17.87
CA ILE A 367 15.01 -2.40 -18.82
C ILE A 367 15.45 -3.86 -19.00
N ASP A 368 15.70 -4.57 -17.91
CA ASP A 368 16.17 -5.96 -17.94
C ASP A 368 15.14 -6.91 -18.56
N TYR A 369 13.86 -6.72 -18.24
CA TYR A 369 12.78 -7.58 -18.73
C TYR A 369 12.53 -7.41 -20.23
N PHE A 370 12.44 -6.16 -20.71
CA PHE A 370 12.10 -5.84 -22.09
C PHE A 370 13.32 -5.64 -22.99
N LYS A 371 14.55 -5.67 -22.45
CA LYS A 371 15.80 -5.40 -23.18
C LYS A 371 15.79 -4.04 -23.87
N LEU A 372 15.33 -3.01 -23.12
CA LEU A 372 15.25 -1.64 -23.60
C LEU A 372 16.62 -0.99 -23.79
#